data_0cff4fe79ab37889539fd1a9969592ac
#
_entry.id   0cff4fe79ab37889539fd1a9969592ac
#
_cell.length_a   1.000
_cell.length_b   1.000
_cell.length_c   1.000
_cell.angle_alpha   90.00
_cell.angle_beta   90.00
_cell.angle_gamma   90.00
#
_symmetry.space_group_name_H-M   'P 1'
#
loop_
_entity.id
_entity.type
_entity.pdbx_description
1 polymer ?
#
loop_
_entity_poly.entity_id
_entity_poly.type
_entity_poly.pdbx_seq_one_letter_code
_entity_poly.pdbx_strand_id
1 'polypeptide(L)'
;MVNLTINGKAVSVKEGTTILEAARTIGETIPTLCYLKEINEIGACRVCVVEVEGTDRCVTACNNFVEEGMVVYTNSRKVRTTRKTNVKLILSQHDYKCGTCIRSGNCALQSIANELNISEMPYDSILEKDNWDKTFPLIRDAQKCIKCMRCVQVCDNIQGMHIWDVVNTGSRTTVNVRANKNIAETSCTLCGQCVSNCPVGALTERDDVGIVLDAIENEDIITVVQIAPAVRTAWGEDFGMSKEYATAQRLVAGLRRIGFDYIFDTTFAADMTIMEEGSEFLERLPEIKESGLPMFTSCCPGWVKFVKSEFPEMAVRLSTAKSPQQMFGAITKSYYAEKLGVDPEKIFCVSIMPCLAKKDECTWDGGKDVDAVLTTREVERMFKAFFIKPEELDEDEFDNPLGEGTGAGVIFGATGGVMEAALRSAYYLVTGNNPDADAFQSVRGLEGWKEASFDLNGTTVNVAVASGLGNTRRLVNAIKKGEVHYDFVEIMSCPGGCINGGGQPYKEDAVMVEERRHVLYGLDKRDNLRFSHENPWVKQCYEEYFGKPLSHRAHEILHVK
;
A
#
# COMPACT_ATOMS: atom_id res chain seq x y z
N MET A 1 -9.47 -14.86 34.16
CA MET A 1 -10.23 -15.54 33.08
C MET A 1 -11.71 -15.33 33.38
N VAL A 2 -12.51 -15.09 32.36
CA VAL A 2 -13.97 -14.95 32.44
C VAL A 2 -14.58 -16.16 31.74
N ASN A 3 -15.54 -16.80 32.39
CA ASN A 3 -16.23 -17.98 31.87
C ASN A 3 -17.63 -17.58 31.42
N LEU A 4 -17.99 -17.98 30.21
CA LEU A 4 -19.27 -17.67 29.59
C LEU A 4 -19.73 -18.84 28.71
N THR A 5 -20.96 -18.74 28.22
CA THR A 5 -21.54 -19.73 27.29
C THR A 5 -21.91 -19.02 25.99
N ILE A 6 -21.44 -19.52 24.83
CA ILE A 6 -21.83 -19.00 23.51
C ILE A 6 -22.47 -20.16 22.73
N ASN A 7 -23.74 -20.00 22.34
CA ASN A 7 -24.52 -21.03 21.62
C ASN A 7 -24.48 -22.40 22.33
N GLY A 8 -24.47 -22.41 23.64
CA GLY A 8 -24.42 -23.64 24.46
C GLY A 8 -23.01 -24.23 24.66
N LYS A 9 -21.97 -23.63 24.10
CA LYS A 9 -20.56 -24.04 24.28
C LYS A 9 -19.92 -23.20 25.39
N ALA A 10 -19.24 -23.84 26.33
CA ALA A 10 -18.47 -23.17 27.37
C ALA A 10 -17.21 -22.53 26.78
N VAL A 11 -16.95 -21.28 27.15
CA VAL A 11 -15.81 -20.46 26.66
C VAL A 11 -15.15 -19.83 27.87
N SER A 12 -13.80 -19.82 27.89
CA SER A 12 -13.02 -19.16 28.94
C SER A 12 -11.97 -18.25 28.27
N VAL A 13 -12.06 -16.94 28.49
CA VAL A 13 -11.20 -15.93 27.88
C VAL A 13 -10.66 -14.94 28.91
N LYS A 14 -9.71 -14.11 28.53
CA LYS A 14 -9.18 -13.05 29.42
C LYS A 14 -10.26 -12.00 29.68
N GLU A 15 -10.20 -11.39 30.84
CA GLU A 15 -10.99 -10.19 31.16
C GLU A 15 -10.66 -9.07 30.15
N GLY A 16 -11.67 -8.29 29.74
CA GLY A 16 -11.54 -7.28 28.72
C GLY A 16 -11.63 -7.81 27.27
N THR A 17 -11.89 -9.11 27.07
CA THR A 17 -12.19 -9.67 25.74
C THR A 17 -13.59 -9.26 25.29
N THR A 18 -13.78 -8.88 24.02
CA THR A 18 -15.12 -8.61 23.47
C THR A 18 -15.86 -9.90 23.18
N ILE A 19 -17.19 -9.83 23.12
CA ILE A 19 -18.04 -11.00 22.75
C ILE A 19 -17.64 -11.52 21.35
N LEU A 20 -17.28 -10.61 20.42
CA LEU A 20 -16.84 -10.98 19.08
C LEU A 20 -15.56 -11.82 19.11
N GLU A 21 -14.56 -11.37 19.85
CA GLU A 21 -13.28 -12.09 19.95
C GLU A 21 -13.45 -13.41 20.71
N ALA A 22 -14.28 -13.43 21.77
CA ALA A 22 -14.61 -14.68 22.47
C ALA A 22 -15.28 -15.71 21.55
N ALA A 23 -16.23 -15.28 20.70
CA ALA A 23 -16.87 -16.16 19.72
C ALA A 23 -15.87 -16.75 18.70
N ARG A 24 -14.91 -15.93 18.24
CA ARG A 24 -13.85 -16.37 17.32
C ARG A 24 -12.97 -17.47 17.89
N THR A 25 -12.69 -17.46 19.20
CA THR A 25 -11.86 -18.51 19.85
C THR A 25 -12.44 -19.91 19.73
N ILE A 26 -13.76 -20.02 19.55
CA ILE A 26 -14.47 -21.30 19.41
C ILE A 26 -14.99 -21.56 18.00
N GLY A 27 -14.54 -20.78 17.00
CA GLY A 27 -14.92 -20.91 15.60
C GLY A 27 -16.33 -20.41 15.26
N GLU A 28 -16.97 -19.63 16.15
CA GLU A 28 -18.28 -19.04 15.88
C GLU A 28 -18.12 -17.73 15.07
N THR A 29 -18.77 -17.67 13.91
CA THR A 29 -18.72 -16.50 13.03
C THR A 29 -19.83 -15.51 13.35
N ILE A 30 -19.46 -14.27 13.66
CA ILE A 30 -20.38 -13.14 13.80
C ILE A 30 -20.00 -12.11 12.69
N PRO A 31 -20.92 -11.81 11.75
CA PRO A 31 -20.60 -10.90 10.64
C PRO A 31 -20.36 -9.47 11.14
N THR A 32 -19.42 -8.78 10.51
CA THR A 32 -19.04 -7.39 10.83
C THR A 32 -18.90 -6.56 9.55
N LEU A 33 -19.20 -5.26 9.62
CA LEU A 33 -18.94 -4.30 8.52
C LEU A 33 -18.03 -3.14 8.96
N CYS A 34 -18.28 -2.57 10.15
CA CYS A 34 -17.47 -1.42 10.60
C CYS A 34 -16.24 -1.85 11.42
N TYR A 35 -16.22 -3.03 11.99
CA TYR A 35 -15.18 -3.49 12.90
C TYR A 35 -13.81 -3.61 12.22
N LEU A 36 -12.82 -2.96 12.83
CA LEU A 36 -11.38 -3.17 12.61
C LEU A 36 -10.74 -3.26 13.98
N LYS A 37 -10.12 -4.39 14.28
CA LYS A 37 -9.52 -4.66 15.59
C LYS A 37 -8.52 -3.55 15.96
N GLU A 38 -8.63 -3.02 17.18
CA GLU A 38 -7.79 -1.95 17.74
C GLU A 38 -7.85 -0.60 17.01
N ILE A 39 -8.58 -0.52 15.90
CA ILE A 39 -8.67 0.70 15.07
C ILE A 39 -10.08 1.28 15.09
N ASN A 40 -11.10 0.47 14.84
CA ASN A 40 -12.49 0.91 14.74
C ASN A 40 -13.46 -0.08 15.39
N GLU A 41 -13.66 0.04 16.70
CA GLU A 41 -14.51 -0.85 17.52
C GLU A 41 -15.75 -0.10 18.05
N ILE A 42 -16.34 0.75 17.20
CA ILE A 42 -17.38 1.71 17.63
C ILE A 42 -18.82 1.19 17.53
N GLY A 43 -19.04 0.00 16.97
CA GLY A 43 -20.38 -0.60 16.85
C GLY A 43 -21.35 0.15 15.94
N ALA A 44 -20.88 0.96 14.97
CA ALA A 44 -21.70 1.87 14.15
C ALA A 44 -22.73 1.12 13.28
N CYS A 45 -22.32 0.04 12.60
CA CYS A 45 -23.17 -0.65 11.62
C CYS A 45 -24.24 -1.56 12.23
N ARG A 46 -24.05 -2.01 13.47
CA ARG A 46 -24.92 -2.93 14.20
C ARG A 46 -25.24 -4.25 13.48
N VAL A 47 -24.31 -4.72 12.64
CA VAL A 47 -24.42 -6.02 11.96
C VAL A 47 -23.99 -7.16 12.88
N CYS A 48 -23.03 -6.91 13.77
CA CYS A 48 -22.51 -7.88 14.74
C CYS A 48 -23.39 -8.12 15.96
N VAL A 49 -24.69 -7.80 15.89
CA VAL A 49 -25.59 -7.96 17.04
C VAL A 49 -25.72 -9.42 17.48
N VAL A 50 -25.79 -9.60 18.80
CA VAL A 50 -26.02 -10.89 19.49
C VAL A 50 -27.09 -10.69 20.56
N GLU A 51 -27.70 -11.78 21.00
CA GLU A 51 -28.63 -11.81 22.15
C GLU A 51 -27.87 -12.29 23.38
N VAL A 52 -28.01 -11.55 24.46
CA VAL A 52 -27.50 -11.94 25.79
C VAL A 52 -28.71 -12.30 26.67
N GLU A 53 -28.65 -13.46 27.31
CA GLU A 53 -29.73 -13.94 28.17
C GLU A 53 -30.01 -12.93 29.31
N GLY A 54 -31.28 -12.70 29.60
CA GLY A 54 -31.68 -11.69 30.59
C GLY A 54 -31.72 -10.25 30.07
N THR A 55 -31.43 -10.02 28.78
CA THR A 55 -31.51 -8.67 28.16
C THR A 55 -32.65 -8.58 27.13
N ASP A 56 -33.38 -7.46 27.16
CA ASP A 56 -34.47 -7.22 26.20
C ASP A 56 -33.96 -6.79 24.81
N ARG A 57 -32.72 -6.36 24.69
CA ARG A 57 -32.13 -5.80 23.45
C ARG A 57 -30.94 -6.63 22.99
N CYS A 58 -30.77 -6.75 21.66
CA CYS A 58 -29.52 -7.25 21.11
C CYS A 58 -28.41 -6.22 21.32
N VAL A 59 -27.23 -6.71 21.73
CA VAL A 59 -26.01 -5.90 21.90
C VAL A 59 -25.02 -6.13 20.74
N THR A 60 -24.16 -5.19 20.47
CA THR A 60 -23.10 -5.34 19.45
C THR A 60 -21.93 -6.14 20.04
N ALA A 61 -21.55 -7.24 19.38
CA ALA A 61 -20.49 -8.12 19.88
C ALA A 61 -19.09 -7.48 19.79
N CYS A 62 -18.87 -6.55 18.87
CA CYS A 62 -17.55 -5.99 18.58
C CYS A 62 -17.03 -5.00 19.64
N ASN A 63 -17.89 -4.45 20.50
CA ASN A 63 -17.54 -3.43 21.50
C ASN A 63 -18.22 -3.65 22.87
N ASN A 64 -18.82 -4.82 23.08
CA ASN A 64 -19.28 -5.24 24.39
C ASN A 64 -18.36 -6.35 24.92
N PHE A 65 -17.91 -6.18 26.15
CA PHE A 65 -17.01 -7.12 26.81
C PHE A 65 -17.78 -8.29 27.43
N VAL A 66 -17.08 -9.41 27.55
CA VAL A 66 -17.63 -10.59 28.24
C VAL A 66 -17.68 -10.40 29.75
N GLU A 67 -18.70 -10.99 30.39
CA GLU A 67 -18.89 -11.00 31.84
C GLU A 67 -19.02 -12.44 32.35
N GLU A 68 -18.67 -12.67 33.61
CA GLU A 68 -18.73 -14.00 34.22
C GLU A 68 -20.18 -14.55 34.23
N GLY A 69 -20.34 -15.77 33.74
CA GLY A 69 -21.63 -16.43 33.62
C GLY A 69 -22.53 -15.93 32.48
N MET A 70 -22.04 -15.01 31.60
CA MET A 70 -22.82 -14.52 30.46
C MET A 70 -23.23 -15.65 29.53
N VAL A 71 -24.50 -15.64 29.06
CA VAL A 71 -25.00 -16.57 28.05
C VAL A 71 -25.34 -15.81 26.77
N VAL A 72 -24.69 -16.16 25.67
CA VAL A 72 -24.77 -15.44 24.39
C VAL A 72 -25.33 -16.35 23.30
N TYR A 73 -26.26 -15.82 22.51
CA TYR A 73 -26.81 -16.46 21.32
C TYR A 73 -26.45 -15.61 20.10
N THR A 74 -25.64 -16.17 19.20
CA THR A 74 -25.14 -15.46 18.00
C THR A 74 -26.09 -15.54 16.82
N ASN A 75 -27.07 -16.45 16.82
CA ASN A 75 -27.94 -16.74 15.69
C ASN A 75 -29.39 -17.11 16.10
N SER A 76 -29.94 -16.51 17.18
CA SER A 76 -31.36 -16.66 17.55
C SER A 76 -32.26 -15.99 16.48
N ARG A 77 -33.59 -16.30 16.53
CA ARG A 77 -34.59 -15.64 15.67
C ARG A 77 -34.54 -14.12 15.82
N LYS A 78 -34.39 -13.61 17.03
CA LYS A 78 -34.30 -12.20 17.37
C LYS A 78 -33.05 -11.56 16.72
N VAL A 79 -31.88 -12.21 16.82
CA VAL A 79 -30.63 -11.78 16.21
C VAL A 79 -30.76 -11.74 14.67
N ARG A 80 -31.23 -12.81 14.03
CA ARG A 80 -31.42 -12.86 12.58
C ARG A 80 -32.33 -11.75 12.08
N THR A 81 -33.47 -11.53 12.75
CA THR A 81 -34.41 -10.46 12.35
C THR A 81 -33.78 -9.08 12.50
N THR A 82 -33.14 -8.81 13.67
CA THR A 82 -32.48 -7.51 13.91
C THR A 82 -31.36 -7.24 12.91
N ARG A 83 -30.50 -8.25 12.67
CA ARG A 83 -29.39 -8.13 11.72
C ARG A 83 -29.88 -7.87 10.28
N LYS A 84 -30.90 -8.62 9.83
CA LYS A 84 -31.51 -8.43 8.51
C LYS A 84 -32.12 -7.05 8.36
N THR A 85 -32.78 -6.52 9.37
CA THR A 85 -33.33 -5.16 9.38
C THR A 85 -32.21 -4.10 9.29
N ASN A 86 -31.15 -4.25 10.09
CA ASN A 86 -30.01 -3.32 10.07
C ASN A 86 -29.34 -3.28 8.69
N VAL A 87 -29.12 -4.43 8.05
CA VAL A 87 -28.52 -4.48 6.71
C VAL A 87 -29.45 -3.87 5.65
N LYS A 88 -30.78 -4.09 5.74
CA LYS A 88 -31.76 -3.43 4.86
C LYS A 88 -31.72 -1.90 5.01
N LEU A 89 -31.59 -1.40 6.25
CA LEU A 89 -31.45 0.04 6.49
C LEU A 89 -30.15 0.61 5.92
N ILE A 90 -29.05 -0.14 5.99
CA ILE A 90 -27.78 0.25 5.33
C ILE A 90 -27.97 0.30 3.80
N LEU A 91 -28.58 -0.72 3.20
CA LEU A 91 -28.84 -0.82 1.78
C LEU A 91 -29.77 0.31 1.27
N SER A 92 -30.71 0.81 2.07
CA SER A 92 -31.57 1.92 1.68
C SER A 92 -30.82 3.26 1.48
N GLN A 93 -29.61 3.38 2.01
CA GLN A 93 -28.73 4.53 1.84
C GLN A 93 -27.49 4.21 0.96
N HIS A 94 -27.51 3.09 0.26
CA HIS A 94 -26.40 2.62 -0.57
C HIS A 94 -26.87 2.37 -2.00
N ASP A 95 -26.13 2.85 -2.99
CA ASP A 95 -26.36 2.49 -4.38
C ASP A 95 -25.92 1.05 -4.64
N TYR A 96 -26.86 0.13 -4.53
CA TYR A 96 -26.62 -1.32 -4.64
C TYR A 96 -26.71 -1.86 -6.08
N LYS A 97 -26.34 -1.04 -7.07
CA LYS A 97 -26.13 -1.49 -8.47
C LYS A 97 -24.86 -2.33 -8.58
N CYS A 98 -24.86 -3.49 -7.94
CA CYS A 98 -23.66 -4.34 -7.81
C CYS A 98 -23.06 -4.76 -9.15
N GLY A 99 -23.90 -4.99 -10.19
CA GLY A 99 -23.42 -5.38 -11.52
C GLY A 99 -22.49 -4.37 -12.22
N THR A 100 -22.52 -3.11 -11.82
CA THR A 100 -21.64 -2.05 -12.34
C THR A 100 -20.68 -1.50 -11.28
N CYS A 101 -20.58 -2.15 -10.13
CA CYS A 101 -19.74 -1.71 -9.04
C CYS A 101 -18.33 -2.33 -9.15
N ILE A 102 -17.30 -1.50 -8.98
CA ILE A 102 -15.89 -1.93 -8.96
C ILE A 102 -15.59 -3.00 -7.87
N ARG A 103 -16.43 -3.05 -6.82
CA ARG A 103 -16.32 -4.02 -5.71
C ARG A 103 -17.25 -5.23 -5.90
N SER A 104 -17.86 -5.42 -7.09
CA SER A 104 -18.72 -6.58 -7.32
C SER A 104 -17.94 -7.90 -7.16
N GLY A 105 -18.48 -8.81 -6.36
CA GLY A 105 -17.80 -10.07 -6.01
C GLY A 105 -16.77 -9.99 -4.88
N ASN A 106 -16.32 -8.77 -4.52
CA ASN A 106 -15.38 -8.52 -3.42
C ASN A 106 -15.87 -7.35 -2.54
N CYS A 107 -17.08 -7.48 -1.99
CA CYS A 107 -17.74 -6.45 -1.18
C CYS A 107 -18.36 -7.07 0.06
N ALA A 108 -17.90 -6.66 1.26
CA ALA A 108 -18.40 -7.20 2.52
C ALA A 108 -19.92 -6.99 2.70
N LEU A 109 -20.48 -5.86 2.24
CA LEU A 109 -21.93 -5.62 2.30
C LEU A 109 -22.71 -6.57 1.38
N GLN A 110 -22.19 -6.80 0.16
CA GLN A 110 -22.81 -7.73 -0.80
C GLN A 110 -22.81 -9.17 -0.24
N SER A 111 -21.69 -9.64 0.31
CA SER A 111 -21.59 -10.97 0.91
C SER A 111 -22.57 -11.14 2.05
N ILE A 112 -22.63 -10.20 3.00
CA ILE A 112 -23.56 -10.25 4.15
C ILE A 112 -25.03 -10.19 3.68
N ALA A 113 -25.34 -9.38 2.66
CA ALA A 113 -26.71 -9.31 2.13
C ALA A 113 -27.14 -10.65 1.51
N ASN A 114 -26.24 -11.32 0.80
CA ASN A 114 -26.46 -12.65 0.23
C ASN A 114 -26.62 -13.72 1.33
N GLU A 115 -25.73 -13.76 2.33
CA GLU A 115 -25.80 -14.68 3.47
C GLU A 115 -27.10 -14.54 4.27
N LEU A 116 -27.59 -13.31 4.40
CA LEU A 116 -28.87 -13.03 5.08
C LEU A 116 -30.10 -13.25 4.18
N ASN A 117 -29.90 -13.68 2.94
CA ASN A 117 -30.95 -13.86 1.94
C ASN A 117 -31.87 -12.63 1.85
N ILE A 118 -31.29 -11.46 1.57
CA ILE A 118 -32.03 -10.21 1.36
C ILE A 118 -32.41 -10.12 -0.10
N SER A 119 -33.65 -10.43 -0.42
CA SER A 119 -34.22 -10.40 -1.78
C SER A 119 -35.15 -9.21 -2.03
N GLU A 120 -35.56 -8.52 -0.95
CA GLU A 120 -36.53 -7.43 -1.03
C GLU A 120 -36.08 -6.23 -0.18
N MET A 121 -36.25 -5.03 -0.73
CA MET A 121 -35.97 -3.75 -0.09
C MET A 121 -37.27 -2.99 0.16
N PRO A 122 -37.79 -3.01 1.41
CA PRO A 122 -39.06 -2.37 1.73
C PRO A 122 -38.91 -0.85 1.99
N TYR A 123 -37.71 -0.31 1.91
CA TYR A 123 -37.40 1.09 2.18
C TYR A 123 -37.05 1.83 0.91
N ASP A 124 -37.51 3.10 0.80
CA ASP A 124 -37.11 3.98 -0.29
C ASP A 124 -35.62 4.28 -0.20
N SER A 125 -34.99 4.38 -1.37
CA SER A 125 -33.58 4.71 -1.47
C SER A 125 -33.34 6.20 -1.33
N ILE A 126 -32.50 6.60 -0.36
CA ILE A 126 -32.08 7.99 -0.14
C ILE A 126 -30.57 8.06 -0.39
N LEU A 127 -30.21 8.41 -1.64
CA LEU A 127 -28.81 8.49 -2.05
C LEU A 127 -28.28 9.93 -1.95
N GLU A 128 -27.07 10.05 -1.42
CA GLU A 128 -26.35 11.31 -1.37
C GLU A 128 -25.83 11.67 -2.77
N LYS A 129 -25.94 12.96 -3.16
CA LYS A 129 -25.27 13.46 -4.38
C LYS A 129 -23.88 13.94 -4.02
N ASP A 130 -22.92 13.62 -4.87
CA ASP A 130 -21.51 13.97 -4.68
C ASP A 130 -20.97 14.74 -5.90
N ASN A 131 -20.10 15.71 -5.64
CA ASN A 131 -19.34 16.45 -6.64
C ASN A 131 -17.84 16.19 -6.42
N TRP A 132 -17.43 14.92 -6.46
CA TRP A 132 -16.04 14.58 -6.30
C TRP A 132 -15.23 14.83 -7.58
N ASP A 133 -14.04 15.40 -7.43
CA ASP A 133 -13.11 15.57 -8.53
C ASP A 133 -12.57 14.20 -8.99
N LYS A 134 -12.98 13.77 -10.18
CA LYS A 134 -12.60 12.48 -10.75
C LYS A 134 -11.18 12.45 -11.30
N THR A 135 -10.50 13.58 -11.39
CA THR A 135 -9.10 13.66 -11.81
C THR A 135 -8.13 13.39 -10.65
N PHE A 136 -8.62 13.54 -9.41
CA PHE A 136 -7.82 13.25 -8.22
C PHE A 136 -7.54 11.74 -8.08
N PRO A 137 -6.32 11.32 -7.66
CA PRO A 137 -5.95 9.90 -7.60
C PRO A 137 -6.80 9.02 -6.68
N LEU A 138 -7.51 9.62 -5.72
CA LEU A 138 -8.45 8.97 -4.83
C LEU A 138 -9.87 9.41 -5.16
N ILE A 139 -10.75 8.45 -5.41
CA ILE A 139 -12.16 8.69 -5.75
C ILE A 139 -13.03 8.37 -4.54
N ARG A 140 -14.00 9.25 -4.24
CA ARG A 140 -15.07 9.02 -3.29
C ARG A 140 -16.43 8.98 -4.01
N ASP A 141 -17.19 7.94 -3.75
CA ASP A 141 -18.59 7.81 -4.14
C ASP A 141 -19.47 7.83 -2.88
N ALA A 142 -20.07 8.99 -2.59
CA ALA A 142 -20.92 9.17 -1.41
C ALA A 142 -22.13 8.25 -1.41
N GLN A 143 -22.66 7.90 -2.58
CA GLN A 143 -23.84 7.03 -2.71
C GLN A 143 -23.56 5.59 -2.27
N LYS A 144 -22.30 5.19 -2.22
CA LYS A 144 -21.87 3.87 -1.75
C LYS A 144 -21.39 3.87 -0.30
N CYS A 145 -21.32 5.05 0.35
CA CYS A 145 -20.82 5.14 1.72
C CYS A 145 -21.83 4.60 2.75
N ILE A 146 -21.42 3.58 3.50
CA ILE A 146 -22.23 2.99 4.60
C ILE A 146 -21.96 3.62 5.96
N LYS A 147 -21.20 4.69 6.02
CA LYS A 147 -20.89 5.46 7.24
C LYS A 147 -20.29 4.61 8.36
N CYS A 148 -19.44 3.65 8.00
CA CYS A 148 -18.81 2.71 8.93
C CYS A 148 -17.64 3.32 9.73
N MET A 149 -17.16 4.49 9.37
CA MET A 149 -16.05 5.24 9.97
C MET A 149 -14.65 4.61 9.86
N ARG A 150 -14.49 3.50 9.14
CA ARG A 150 -13.16 2.87 9.01
C ARG A 150 -12.12 3.83 8.42
N CYS A 151 -12.47 4.59 7.37
CA CYS A 151 -11.56 5.57 6.75
C CYS A 151 -11.18 6.71 7.71
N VAL A 152 -12.11 7.18 8.54
CA VAL A 152 -11.85 8.20 9.57
C VAL A 152 -10.84 7.66 10.58
N GLN A 153 -11.13 6.50 11.18
CA GLN A 153 -10.29 5.94 12.25
C GLN A 153 -8.90 5.52 11.76
N VAL A 154 -8.79 4.96 10.55
CA VAL A 154 -7.48 4.63 9.97
C VAL A 154 -6.68 5.90 9.69
N CYS A 155 -7.31 6.94 9.14
CA CYS A 155 -6.65 8.21 8.86
C CYS A 155 -6.21 8.93 10.15
N ASP A 156 -7.02 8.85 11.21
CA ASP A 156 -6.74 9.52 12.48
C ASP A 156 -5.75 8.73 13.35
N ASN A 157 -6.04 7.44 13.59
CA ASN A 157 -5.31 6.65 14.59
C ASN A 157 -4.00 6.05 14.05
N ILE A 158 -3.96 5.70 12.76
CA ILE A 158 -2.78 5.07 12.15
C ILE A 158 -1.91 6.08 11.41
N GLN A 159 -2.54 6.96 10.61
CA GLN A 159 -1.81 7.91 9.78
C GLN A 159 -1.63 9.29 10.46
N GLY A 160 -2.48 9.65 11.42
CA GLY A 160 -2.41 10.96 12.09
C GLY A 160 -2.64 12.15 11.13
N MET A 161 -3.40 11.95 10.05
CA MET A 161 -3.61 12.96 8.99
C MET A 161 -4.93 13.70 9.10
N HIS A 162 -5.94 13.13 9.76
CA HIS A 162 -7.24 13.77 10.04
C HIS A 162 -7.95 14.35 8.81
N ILE A 163 -7.86 13.67 7.66
CA ILE A 163 -8.47 14.12 6.40
C ILE A 163 -9.99 13.90 6.39
N TRP A 164 -10.44 12.73 6.88
CA TRP A 164 -11.83 12.33 6.88
C TRP A 164 -12.53 12.70 8.19
N ASP A 165 -13.79 13.07 8.11
CA ASP A 165 -14.61 13.37 9.30
C ASP A 165 -16.09 13.05 9.05
N VAL A 166 -16.87 13.00 10.13
CA VAL A 166 -18.32 12.99 10.06
C VAL A 166 -18.81 14.41 9.91
N VAL A 167 -19.48 14.67 8.80
CA VAL A 167 -19.99 16.00 8.48
C VAL A 167 -21.51 16.01 8.37
N ASN A 168 -22.10 17.19 8.46
CA ASN A 168 -23.53 17.44 8.48
C ASN A 168 -24.24 16.80 9.70
N THR A 169 -25.56 16.89 9.78
CA THR A 169 -26.37 16.41 10.91
C THR A 169 -27.67 15.76 10.44
N GLY A 170 -28.26 14.93 11.31
CA GLY A 170 -29.53 14.24 11.06
C GLY A 170 -29.44 13.30 9.86
N SER A 171 -30.44 13.30 9.00
CA SER A 171 -30.50 12.45 7.80
C SER A 171 -29.43 12.76 6.76
N ARG A 172 -28.79 13.93 6.85
CA ARG A 172 -27.70 14.35 5.95
C ARG A 172 -26.30 13.98 6.47
N THR A 173 -26.21 13.35 7.64
CA THR A 173 -24.92 12.90 8.19
C THR A 173 -24.20 12.00 7.20
N THR A 174 -22.96 12.33 6.87
CA THR A 174 -22.09 11.53 5.98
C THR A 174 -20.65 11.59 6.42
N VAL A 175 -19.80 10.72 5.83
CA VAL A 175 -18.34 10.80 5.95
C VAL A 175 -17.82 11.55 4.75
N ASN A 176 -17.15 12.66 4.98
CA ASN A 176 -16.53 13.48 3.93
C ASN A 176 -15.17 14.02 4.38
N VAL A 177 -14.50 14.75 3.52
CA VAL A 177 -13.32 15.53 3.92
C VAL A 177 -13.71 16.50 5.03
N ARG A 178 -12.86 16.62 6.06
CA ARG A 178 -13.06 17.46 7.21
C ARG A 178 -13.47 18.88 6.80
N ALA A 179 -14.48 19.41 7.44
CA ALA A 179 -15.08 20.73 7.15
C ALA A 179 -15.62 20.89 5.70
N ASN A 180 -15.92 19.78 5.01
CA ASN A 180 -16.36 19.75 3.62
C ASN A 180 -15.40 20.45 2.63
N LYS A 181 -14.11 20.47 2.92
CA LYS A 181 -13.07 20.99 2.01
C LYS A 181 -12.94 20.13 0.75
N ASN A 182 -12.37 20.71 -0.30
CA ASN A 182 -11.86 19.92 -1.41
C ASN A 182 -10.64 19.11 -0.92
N ILE A 183 -10.56 17.82 -1.27
CA ILE A 183 -9.45 16.96 -0.84
C ILE A 183 -8.10 17.45 -1.37
N ALA A 184 -8.07 18.05 -2.56
CA ALA A 184 -6.87 18.62 -3.16
C ALA A 184 -6.29 19.82 -2.36
N GLU A 185 -7.11 20.46 -1.52
CA GLU A 185 -6.70 21.57 -0.65
C GLU A 185 -6.23 21.11 0.74
N THR A 186 -6.15 19.80 0.95
CA THR A 186 -5.75 19.20 2.24
C THR A 186 -4.34 18.63 2.17
N SER A 187 -3.77 18.32 3.33
CA SER A 187 -2.48 17.60 3.44
C SER A 187 -2.61 16.09 3.13
N CYS A 188 -3.60 15.66 2.33
CA CYS A 188 -3.76 14.24 2.01
C CYS A 188 -2.51 13.71 1.29
N THR A 189 -1.88 12.71 1.88
CA THR A 189 -0.65 12.08 1.36
C THR A 189 -0.90 11.01 0.32
N LEU A 190 -2.17 10.72 0.00
CA LEU A 190 -2.56 9.65 -0.93
C LEU A 190 -2.05 8.26 -0.55
N CYS A 191 -1.79 8.00 0.74
CA CYS A 191 -1.34 6.70 1.22
C CYS A 191 -2.31 5.55 0.90
N GLY A 192 -3.58 5.85 0.61
CA GLY A 192 -4.61 4.89 0.19
C GLY A 192 -5.10 3.95 1.30
N GLN A 193 -4.67 4.11 2.56
CA GLN A 193 -5.11 3.23 3.65
C GLN A 193 -6.61 3.32 3.91
N CYS A 194 -7.24 4.46 3.65
CA CYS A 194 -8.70 4.60 3.68
C CYS A 194 -9.40 3.78 2.59
N VAL A 195 -8.80 3.62 1.42
CA VAL A 195 -9.30 2.77 0.32
C VAL A 195 -9.21 1.30 0.69
N SER A 196 -8.02 0.84 1.12
CA SER A 196 -7.79 -0.58 1.49
C SER A 196 -8.71 -1.05 2.62
N ASN A 197 -9.11 -0.14 3.52
CA ASN A 197 -9.96 -0.46 4.65
C ASN A 197 -11.45 -0.16 4.40
N CYS A 198 -11.84 0.34 3.22
CA CYS A 198 -13.25 0.56 2.88
C CYS A 198 -13.92 -0.79 2.59
N PRO A 199 -15.00 -1.17 3.35
CA PRO A 199 -15.64 -2.47 3.16
C PRO A 199 -16.55 -2.54 1.92
N VAL A 200 -16.71 -1.40 1.24
CA VAL A 200 -17.57 -1.24 0.05
C VAL A 200 -16.85 -0.38 -1.01
N GLY A 201 -17.47 -0.13 -2.16
CA GLY A 201 -16.90 0.68 -3.23
C GLY A 201 -17.06 2.19 -3.06
N ALA A 202 -17.06 2.70 -1.81
CA ALA A 202 -17.22 4.15 -1.57
C ALA A 202 -15.91 4.93 -1.69
N LEU A 203 -14.77 4.29 -1.49
CA LEU A 203 -13.44 4.84 -1.72
C LEU A 203 -12.68 3.89 -2.64
N THR A 204 -12.14 4.44 -3.72
CA THR A 204 -11.39 3.69 -4.74
C THR A 204 -10.23 4.54 -5.26
N GLU A 205 -9.35 3.92 -5.99
CA GLU A 205 -8.38 4.61 -6.85
C GLU A 205 -9.08 5.23 -8.08
N ARG A 206 -8.49 6.28 -8.66
CA ARG A 206 -8.82 6.72 -10.02
C ARG A 206 -8.51 5.58 -10.99
N ASP A 207 -9.40 5.34 -11.93
CA ASP A 207 -9.23 4.29 -12.94
C ASP A 207 -8.47 4.84 -14.15
N ASP A 208 -7.24 4.40 -14.33
CA ASP A 208 -6.36 4.79 -15.44
C ASP A 208 -6.25 3.69 -16.52
N VAL A 209 -7.07 2.61 -16.43
CA VAL A 209 -7.04 1.50 -17.40
C VAL A 209 -7.34 1.99 -18.81
N GLY A 210 -8.33 2.87 -18.99
CA GLY A 210 -8.73 3.36 -20.32
C GLY A 210 -7.58 4.03 -21.08
N ILE A 211 -6.84 4.95 -20.42
CA ILE A 211 -5.71 5.64 -21.07
C ILE A 211 -4.55 4.71 -21.43
N VAL A 212 -4.37 3.64 -20.65
CA VAL A 212 -3.34 2.63 -20.95
C VAL A 212 -3.76 1.76 -22.13
N LEU A 213 -5.05 1.36 -22.23
CA LEU A 213 -5.54 0.60 -23.36
C LEU A 213 -5.52 1.44 -24.66
N ASP A 214 -5.88 2.72 -24.59
CA ASP A 214 -5.78 3.64 -25.73
C ASP A 214 -4.33 3.74 -26.24
N ALA A 215 -3.33 3.71 -25.33
CA ALA A 215 -1.92 3.72 -25.71
C ALA A 215 -1.47 2.40 -26.33
N ILE A 216 -1.94 1.25 -25.81
CA ILE A 216 -1.63 -0.08 -26.37
C ILE A 216 -2.21 -0.26 -27.79
N GLU A 217 -3.41 0.30 -28.03
CA GLU A 217 -4.07 0.23 -29.34
C GLU A 217 -3.48 1.21 -30.39
N ASN A 218 -2.61 2.13 -29.97
CA ASN A 218 -2.00 3.14 -30.85
C ASN A 218 -0.69 2.64 -31.46
N GLU A 219 -0.70 2.26 -32.75
CA GLU A 219 0.46 1.74 -33.47
C GLU A 219 1.65 2.72 -33.57
N ASP A 220 1.44 4.02 -33.33
CA ASP A 220 2.51 5.05 -33.34
C ASP A 220 3.25 5.17 -31.99
N ILE A 221 2.77 4.48 -30.95
CA ILE A 221 3.28 4.52 -29.58
C ILE A 221 3.91 3.18 -29.22
N ILE A 222 5.02 3.23 -28.50
CA ILE A 222 5.66 2.06 -27.88
C ILE A 222 5.29 2.05 -26.41
N THR A 223 4.61 1.00 -25.98
CA THR A 223 4.18 0.84 -24.60
C THR A 223 5.23 0.09 -23.78
N VAL A 224 5.75 0.74 -22.75
CA VAL A 224 6.71 0.18 -21.81
C VAL A 224 6.07 0.09 -20.45
N VAL A 225 6.05 -1.08 -19.83
CA VAL A 225 5.49 -1.27 -18.49
C VAL A 225 6.54 -1.77 -17.51
N GLN A 226 6.56 -1.19 -16.30
CA GLN A 226 7.38 -1.62 -15.18
C GLN A 226 6.52 -2.19 -14.04
N ILE A 227 6.99 -3.23 -13.36
CA ILE A 227 6.29 -3.91 -12.28
C ILE A 227 7.02 -3.70 -10.95
N ALA A 228 6.36 -3.06 -9.97
CA ALA A 228 6.95 -2.85 -8.65
C ALA A 228 7.13 -4.16 -7.86
N PRO A 229 8.18 -4.24 -7.01
CA PRO A 229 8.50 -5.45 -6.24
C PRO A 229 7.32 -5.99 -5.42
N ALA A 230 6.56 -5.12 -4.76
CA ALA A 230 5.46 -5.53 -3.89
C ALA A 230 4.22 -6.06 -4.65
N VAL A 231 4.07 -5.76 -5.95
CA VAL A 231 2.96 -6.26 -6.76
C VAL A 231 2.99 -7.79 -6.85
N ARG A 232 4.19 -8.38 -7.05
CA ARG A 232 4.39 -9.83 -7.14
C ARG A 232 3.95 -10.61 -5.91
N THR A 233 3.74 -9.94 -4.77
CA THR A 233 3.32 -10.60 -3.53
C THR A 233 1.81 -10.77 -3.42
N ALA A 234 1.02 -10.10 -4.27
CA ALA A 234 -0.41 -9.95 -4.04
C ALA A 234 -1.30 -10.09 -5.29
N TRP A 235 -0.78 -9.91 -6.51
CA TRP A 235 -1.60 -9.85 -7.73
C TRP A 235 -2.44 -11.11 -8.00
N GLY A 236 -2.02 -12.28 -7.50
CA GLY A 236 -2.75 -13.54 -7.65
C GLY A 236 -3.85 -13.75 -6.58
N GLU A 237 -3.99 -12.87 -5.59
CA GLU A 237 -4.91 -13.06 -4.46
C GLU A 237 -6.39 -13.10 -4.89
N ASP A 238 -6.81 -12.17 -5.74
CA ASP A 238 -8.19 -12.09 -6.25
C ASP A 238 -8.52 -13.19 -7.28
N PHE A 239 -7.52 -13.98 -7.70
CA PHE A 239 -7.67 -15.18 -8.53
C PHE A 239 -7.57 -16.47 -7.70
N GLY A 240 -7.37 -16.37 -6.38
CA GLY A 240 -7.24 -17.53 -5.50
C GLY A 240 -5.95 -18.34 -5.70
N MET A 241 -4.93 -17.75 -6.31
CA MET A 241 -3.64 -18.39 -6.57
C MET A 241 -2.77 -18.43 -5.31
N SER A 242 -2.02 -19.51 -5.12
CA SER A 242 -1.00 -19.54 -4.06
C SER A 242 0.14 -18.58 -4.37
N LYS A 243 0.86 -18.14 -3.33
CA LYS A 243 1.98 -17.20 -3.47
C LYS A 243 3.12 -17.76 -4.32
N GLU A 244 3.34 -19.07 -4.26
CA GLU A 244 4.36 -19.77 -5.04
C GLU A 244 3.99 -19.87 -6.52
N TYR A 245 2.69 -19.93 -6.82
CA TYR A 245 2.20 -20.05 -8.18
C TYR A 245 2.00 -18.70 -8.87
N ALA A 246 1.68 -17.64 -8.11
CA ALA A 246 1.52 -16.27 -8.61
C ALA A 246 2.87 -15.58 -8.80
N THR A 247 3.73 -16.14 -9.66
CA THR A 247 5.07 -15.62 -9.96
C THR A 247 5.01 -14.30 -10.74
N ALA A 248 6.12 -13.52 -10.72
CA ALA A 248 6.25 -12.33 -11.55
C ALA A 248 6.23 -12.69 -13.04
N GLN A 249 6.82 -13.82 -13.41
CA GLN A 249 6.89 -14.34 -14.77
C GLN A 249 5.50 -14.66 -15.35
N ARG A 250 4.56 -15.17 -14.54
CA ARG A 250 3.16 -15.31 -14.97
C ARG A 250 2.46 -13.99 -15.16
N LEU A 251 2.77 -13.00 -14.32
CA LEU A 251 2.24 -11.64 -14.49
C LEU A 251 2.75 -11.04 -15.81
N VAL A 252 4.04 -11.23 -16.13
CA VAL A 252 4.64 -10.82 -17.42
C VAL A 252 3.88 -11.46 -18.58
N ALA A 253 3.65 -12.78 -18.56
CA ALA A 253 2.90 -13.48 -19.61
C ALA A 253 1.49 -12.89 -19.80
N GLY A 254 0.80 -12.54 -18.71
CA GLY A 254 -0.51 -11.91 -18.78
C GLY A 254 -0.48 -10.51 -19.40
N LEU A 255 0.50 -9.68 -19.03
CA LEU A 255 0.69 -8.34 -19.58
C LEU A 255 1.07 -8.38 -21.07
N ARG A 256 1.89 -9.35 -21.47
CA ARG A 256 2.23 -9.58 -22.87
C ARG A 256 0.97 -9.95 -23.70
N ARG A 257 0.05 -10.74 -23.13
CA ARG A 257 -1.25 -11.04 -23.76
C ARG A 257 -2.17 -9.83 -23.89
N ILE A 258 -2.07 -8.85 -22.98
CA ILE A 258 -2.82 -7.59 -23.08
C ILE A 258 -2.30 -6.75 -24.25
N GLY A 259 -1.00 -6.85 -24.57
CA GLY A 259 -0.42 -6.20 -25.74
C GLY A 259 0.65 -5.16 -25.44
N PHE A 260 1.24 -5.14 -24.23
CA PHE A 260 2.42 -4.30 -23.96
C PHE A 260 3.60 -4.73 -24.82
N ASP A 261 4.33 -3.75 -25.39
CA ASP A 261 5.49 -4.01 -26.24
C ASP A 261 6.71 -4.46 -25.43
N TYR A 262 6.98 -3.79 -24.28
CA TYR A 262 8.09 -4.12 -23.40
C TYR A 262 7.64 -4.17 -21.95
N ILE A 263 8.09 -5.21 -21.24
CA ILE A 263 7.72 -5.48 -19.85
C ILE A 263 8.99 -5.64 -19.01
N PHE A 264 9.19 -4.74 -18.05
CA PHE A 264 10.37 -4.65 -17.23
C PHE A 264 10.07 -4.74 -15.73
N ASP A 265 11.12 -4.92 -14.94
CA ASP A 265 11.05 -4.95 -13.48
C ASP A 265 11.55 -3.63 -12.88
N THR A 266 10.73 -3.00 -12.05
CA THR A 266 11.15 -1.80 -11.29
C THR A 266 12.32 -2.08 -10.35
N THR A 267 12.64 -3.36 -10.06
CA THR A 267 13.80 -3.73 -9.24
C THR A 267 15.12 -3.27 -9.85
N PHE A 268 15.24 -3.21 -11.17
CA PHE A 268 16.38 -2.58 -11.85
C PHE A 268 16.57 -1.13 -11.40
N ALA A 269 15.50 -0.34 -11.43
CA ALA A 269 15.56 1.06 -11.00
C ALA A 269 15.71 1.21 -9.48
N ALA A 270 15.25 0.22 -8.69
CA ALA A 270 15.54 0.19 -7.26
C ALA A 270 17.04 0.03 -7.01
N ASP A 271 17.72 -0.83 -7.76
CA ASP A 271 19.18 -0.98 -7.70
C ASP A 271 19.90 0.31 -8.13
N MET A 272 19.43 0.99 -9.19
CA MET A 272 19.95 2.31 -9.58
C MET A 272 19.74 3.35 -8.47
N THR A 273 18.56 3.35 -7.82
CA THR A 273 18.27 4.26 -6.70
C THR A 273 19.24 4.02 -5.54
N ILE A 274 19.57 2.77 -5.21
CA ILE A 274 20.57 2.47 -4.18
C ILE A 274 21.95 3.01 -4.55
N MET A 275 22.34 2.93 -5.82
CA MET A 275 23.63 3.47 -6.24
C MET A 275 23.69 4.99 -6.10
N GLU A 276 22.61 5.71 -6.47
CA GLU A 276 22.55 7.17 -6.33
C GLU A 276 22.36 7.58 -4.86
N GLU A 277 21.35 7.05 -4.17
CA GLU A 277 21.02 7.43 -2.79
C GLU A 277 22.10 6.98 -1.80
N GLY A 278 22.69 5.80 -1.98
CA GLY A 278 23.79 5.31 -1.15
C GLY A 278 25.06 6.14 -1.34
N SER A 279 25.37 6.57 -2.58
CA SER A 279 26.48 7.46 -2.85
C SER A 279 26.24 8.86 -2.29
N GLU A 280 25.02 9.41 -2.43
CA GLU A 280 24.62 10.69 -1.82
C GLU A 280 24.71 10.64 -0.30
N PHE A 281 24.27 9.54 0.33
CA PHE A 281 24.39 9.37 1.77
C PHE A 281 25.85 9.42 2.24
N LEU A 282 26.75 8.70 1.56
CA LEU A 282 28.18 8.69 1.93
C LEU A 282 28.83 10.08 1.70
N GLU A 283 28.45 10.80 0.66
CA GLU A 283 28.92 12.16 0.40
C GLU A 283 28.44 13.15 1.49
N ARG A 284 27.18 13.01 1.95
CA ARG A 284 26.57 13.86 2.98
C ARG A 284 26.91 13.44 4.41
N LEU A 285 27.49 12.26 4.65
CA LEU A 285 27.72 11.70 5.99
C LEU A 285 28.54 12.65 6.91
N PRO A 286 29.61 13.34 6.46
CA PRO A 286 30.33 14.30 7.30
C PRO A 286 29.43 15.45 7.81
N GLU A 287 28.59 16.02 6.94
CA GLU A 287 27.64 17.09 7.30
C GLU A 287 26.54 16.58 8.24
N ILE A 288 26.04 15.34 8.01
CA ILE A 288 25.06 14.67 8.86
C ILE A 288 25.63 14.52 10.28
N LYS A 289 26.86 14.06 10.41
CA LYS A 289 27.56 13.91 11.70
C LYS A 289 27.76 15.25 12.42
N GLU A 290 28.04 16.33 11.69
CA GLU A 290 28.21 17.66 12.23
C GLU A 290 26.88 18.28 12.68
N SER A 291 25.85 18.19 11.84
CA SER A 291 24.53 18.77 12.11
C SER A 291 23.70 17.96 13.12
N GLY A 292 23.95 16.66 13.24
CA GLY A 292 23.15 15.72 14.03
C GLY A 292 21.75 15.47 13.45
N LEU A 293 21.50 15.90 12.18
CA LEU A 293 20.24 15.71 11.49
C LEU A 293 20.40 14.67 10.35
N PRO A 294 19.53 13.65 10.29
CA PRO A 294 19.70 12.56 9.33
C PRO A 294 19.41 12.96 7.89
N MET A 295 19.88 12.15 6.95
CA MET A 295 19.30 12.06 5.62
C MET A 295 18.10 11.11 5.65
N PHE A 296 17.02 11.45 4.92
CA PHE A 296 15.83 10.62 4.76
C PHE A 296 15.75 10.04 3.35
N THR A 297 15.28 8.80 3.23
CA THR A 297 14.93 8.24 1.92
C THR A 297 13.81 9.02 1.24
N SER A 298 13.75 9.04 -0.09
CA SER A 298 12.77 9.81 -0.88
C SER A 298 11.87 8.94 -1.77
N CYS A 299 12.00 7.62 -1.73
CA CYS A 299 11.29 6.71 -2.63
C CYS A 299 9.78 6.60 -2.38
N CYS A 300 9.28 7.00 -1.21
CA CYS A 300 7.85 6.96 -0.85
C CYS A 300 7.17 8.33 -1.05
N PRO A 301 6.36 8.55 -2.11
CA PRO A 301 5.74 9.85 -2.39
C PRO A 301 4.76 10.30 -1.31
N GLY A 302 4.10 9.38 -0.61
CA GLY A 302 3.25 9.73 0.51
C GLY A 302 4.05 10.31 1.69
N TRP A 303 5.26 9.82 1.93
CA TRP A 303 6.20 10.41 2.88
C TRP A 303 6.68 11.78 2.42
N VAL A 304 7.10 11.91 1.17
CA VAL A 304 7.56 13.19 0.61
C VAL A 304 6.48 14.27 0.73
N LYS A 305 5.22 13.94 0.43
CA LYS A 305 4.09 14.87 0.65
C LYS A 305 3.91 15.20 2.14
N PHE A 306 4.03 14.20 3.00
CA PHE A 306 3.88 14.39 4.45
C PHE A 306 4.94 15.34 5.00
N VAL A 307 6.21 15.10 4.71
CA VAL A 307 7.28 15.95 5.24
C VAL A 307 7.20 17.37 4.70
N LYS A 308 6.89 17.54 3.42
CA LYS A 308 6.72 18.87 2.81
C LYS A 308 5.54 19.66 3.40
N SER A 309 4.46 18.99 3.83
CA SER A 309 3.29 19.65 4.40
C SER A 309 3.36 19.82 5.93
N GLU A 310 3.89 18.86 6.66
CA GLU A 310 3.85 18.83 8.14
C GLU A 310 5.17 19.25 8.80
N PHE A 311 6.30 19.07 8.09
CA PHE A 311 7.65 19.36 8.57
C PHE A 311 8.52 19.96 7.46
N PRO A 312 8.12 21.11 6.85
CA PRO A 312 8.81 21.65 5.68
C PRO A 312 10.29 21.93 5.90
N GLU A 313 10.69 22.24 7.13
CA GLU A 313 12.09 22.45 7.52
C GLU A 313 12.93 21.17 7.46
N MET A 314 12.30 19.99 7.52
CA MET A 314 12.98 18.71 7.39
C MET A 314 13.02 18.22 5.94
N ALA A 315 12.28 18.83 5.04
CA ALA A 315 12.21 18.42 3.63
C ALA A 315 13.56 18.56 2.90
N VAL A 316 14.43 19.47 3.35
CA VAL A 316 15.80 19.63 2.81
C VAL A 316 16.73 18.46 3.17
N ARG A 317 16.30 17.60 4.07
CA ARG A 317 17.02 16.39 4.49
C ARG A 317 16.65 15.15 3.66
N LEU A 318 15.68 15.25 2.76
CA LEU A 318 15.37 14.17 1.82
C LEU A 318 16.58 13.89 0.92
N SER A 319 16.73 12.64 0.50
CA SER A 319 17.55 12.31 -0.66
C SER A 319 17.04 13.03 -1.88
N THR A 320 17.92 13.45 -2.75
CA THR A 320 17.59 14.09 -4.02
C THR A 320 17.32 13.07 -5.13
N ALA A 321 17.67 11.79 -4.91
CA ALA A 321 17.42 10.73 -5.87
C ALA A 321 15.91 10.58 -6.15
N LYS A 322 15.55 10.43 -7.41
CA LYS A 322 14.19 10.08 -7.83
C LYS A 322 13.80 8.72 -7.25
N SER A 323 12.51 8.51 -7.04
CA SER A 323 12.02 7.18 -6.66
C SER A 323 12.28 6.16 -7.76
N PRO A 324 12.34 4.84 -7.45
CA PRO A 324 12.51 3.80 -8.47
C PRO A 324 11.52 3.92 -9.63
N GLN A 325 10.26 4.31 -9.37
CA GLN A 325 9.28 4.56 -10.43
C GLN A 325 9.73 5.65 -11.40
N GLN A 326 10.06 6.83 -10.88
CA GLN A 326 10.45 7.97 -11.68
C GLN A 326 11.83 7.76 -12.31
N MET A 327 12.73 7.11 -11.59
CA MET A 327 14.06 6.76 -12.11
C MET A 327 13.95 5.81 -13.31
N PHE A 328 13.09 4.78 -13.20
CA PHE A 328 12.82 3.88 -14.32
C PHE A 328 12.27 4.63 -15.54
N GLY A 329 11.27 5.48 -15.35
CA GLY A 329 10.68 6.28 -16.44
C GLY A 329 11.71 7.20 -17.09
N ALA A 330 12.53 7.88 -16.27
CA ALA A 330 13.61 8.75 -16.77
C ALA A 330 14.64 7.97 -17.59
N ILE A 331 15.05 6.78 -17.16
CA ILE A 331 15.97 5.89 -17.90
C ILE A 331 15.31 5.39 -19.19
N THR A 332 14.04 5.02 -19.12
CA THR A 332 13.28 4.55 -20.30
C THR A 332 13.19 5.62 -21.37
N LYS A 333 12.89 6.86 -20.98
CA LYS A 333 12.76 8.00 -21.92
C LYS A 333 14.09 8.70 -22.24
N SER A 334 15.21 8.17 -21.76
CA SER A 334 16.55 8.67 -22.13
C SER A 334 17.42 7.55 -22.72
N TYR A 335 18.07 6.78 -21.86
CA TYR A 335 18.97 5.69 -22.25
C TYR A 335 18.30 4.64 -23.14
N TYR A 336 17.10 4.18 -22.76
CA TYR A 336 16.44 3.11 -23.51
C TYR A 336 15.85 3.61 -24.83
N ALA A 337 15.31 4.84 -24.87
CA ALA A 337 14.88 5.49 -26.11
C ALA A 337 16.04 5.63 -27.12
N GLU A 338 17.23 6.01 -26.63
CA GLU A 338 18.44 6.09 -27.45
C GLU A 338 18.87 4.72 -27.97
N LYS A 339 18.80 3.66 -27.15
CA LYS A 339 19.05 2.27 -27.58
C LYS A 339 18.08 1.77 -28.64
N LEU A 340 16.81 2.12 -28.53
CA LEU A 340 15.79 1.78 -29.53
C LEU A 340 15.89 2.66 -30.80
N GLY A 341 16.58 3.79 -30.72
CA GLY A 341 16.66 4.77 -31.82
C GLY A 341 15.32 5.47 -32.09
N VAL A 342 14.51 5.69 -31.06
CA VAL A 342 13.17 6.28 -31.14
C VAL A 342 13.10 7.59 -30.36
N ASP A 343 12.15 8.45 -30.76
CA ASP A 343 11.85 9.66 -30.03
C ASP A 343 11.24 9.29 -28.64
N PRO A 344 11.76 9.83 -27.54
CA PRO A 344 11.19 9.63 -26.20
C PRO A 344 9.69 9.91 -26.09
N GLU A 345 9.15 10.84 -26.88
CA GLU A 345 7.73 11.18 -26.91
C GLU A 345 6.85 10.05 -27.49
N LYS A 346 7.45 9.10 -28.21
CA LYS A 346 6.77 7.90 -28.71
C LYS A 346 6.71 6.77 -27.69
N ILE A 347 7.35 6.90 -26.56
CA ILE A 347 7.31 5.91 -25.50
C ILE A 347 6.27 6.31 -24.46
N PHE A 348 5.28 5.45 -24.27
CA PHE A 348 4.29 5.56 -23.19
C PHE A 348 4.70 4.63 -22.04
N CYS A 349 5.23 5.22 -20.99
CA CYS A 349 5.74 4.50 -19.82
C CYS A 349 4.63 4.31 -18.79
N VAL A 350 4.30 3.04 -18.50
CA VAL A 350 3.30 2.63 -17.51
C VAL A 350 4.00 2.03 -16.29
N SER A 351 3.54 2.38 -15.09
CA SER A 351 3.99 1.76 -13.86
C SER A 351 2.88 0.95 -13.20
N ILE A 352 3.13 -0.31 -12.87
CA ILE A 352 2.23 -1.12 -12.04
C ILE A 352 2.71 -1.04 -10.59
N MET A 353 1.92 -0.39 -9.74
CA MET A 353 2.31 0.01 -8.38
C MET A 353 1.29 -0.41 -7.32
N PRO A 354 1.71 -0.81 -6.11
CA PRO A 354 0.81 -1.12 -5.00
C PRO A 354 0.28 0.15 -4.31
N CYS A 355 0.26 1.31 -4.96
CA CYS A 355 0.24 2.61 -4.31
C CYS A 355 -0.60 3.65 -5.07
N LEU A 356 -1.44 4.43 -4.35
CA LEU A 356 -2.17 5.54 -4.94
C LEU A 356 -1.31 6.81 -5.09
N ALA A 357 -0.40 7.06 -4.15
CA ALA A 357 0.46 8.24 -4.21
C ALA A 357 1.38 8.25 -5.43
N LYS A 358 1.66 7.09 -6.01
CA LYS A 358 2.41 6.96 -7.27
C LYS A 358 1.66 7.52 -8.48
N LYS A 359 0.30 7.55 -8.44
CA LYS A 359 -0.52 8.24 -9.46
C LYS A 359 -0.39 9.78 -9.39
N ASP A 360 -0.02 10.31 -8.25
CA ASP A 360 0.26 11.73 -8.07
C ASP A 360 1.74 12.04 -8.42
N GLU A 361 2.66 11.18 -7.97
CA GLU A 361 4.09 11.34 -8.23
C GLU A 361 4.42 11.41 -9.73
N CYS A 362 3.73 10.66 -10.58
CA CYS A 362 3.96 10.71 -12.03
C CYS A 362 3.64 12.10 -12.66
N THR A 363 2.94 12.97 -11.93
CA THR A 363 2.65 14.35 -12.38
C THR A 363 3.69 15.37 -11.89
N TRP A 364 4.61 14.98 -11.00
CA TRP A 364 5.62 15.89 -10.48
C TRP A 364 6.63 16.26 -11.57
N ASP A 365 7.28 17.41 -11.41
CA ASP A 365 8.29 17.92 -12.35
C ASP A 365 7.81 17.99 -13.82
N GLY A 366 6.49 18.14 -14.00
CA GLY A 366 5.85 18.27 -15.31
C GLY A 366 5.45 16.96 -15.97
N GLY A 367 5.47 15.82 -15.23
CA GLY A 367 4.93 14.54 -15.69
C GLY A 367 5.70 13.93 -16.87
N LYS A 368 7.01 14.04 -16.89
CA LYS A 368 7.83 13.66 -18.06
C LYS A 368 8.30 12.21 -18.07
N ASP A 369 8.43 11.59 -16.90
CA ASP A 369 9.09 10.29 -16.78
C ASP A 369 8.10 9.13 -16.95
N VAL A 370 6.96 9.18 -16.29
CA VAL A 370 5.93 8.12 -16.30
C VAL A 370 4.59 8.70 -16.73
N ASP A 371 3.93 8.07 -17.70
CA ASP A 371 2.70 8.58 -18.32
C ASP A 371 1.44 8.11 -17.59
N ALA A 372 1.45 6.87 -17.07
CA ALA A 372 0.33 6.30 -16.34
C ALA A 372 0.77 5.36 -15.22
N VAL A 373 -0.06 5.27 -14.18
CA VAL A 373 0.17 4.36 -13.06
C VAL A 373 -1.06 3.50 -12.84
N LEU A 374 -0.91 2.19 -12.98
CA LEU A 374 -1.92 1.19 -12.64
C LEU A 374 -1.64 0.64 -11.24
N THR A 375 -2.68 0.46 -10.45
CA THR A 375 -2.59 -0.29 -9.19
C THR A 375 -2.65 -1.79 -9.47
N THR A 376 -2.26 -2.62 -8.48
CA THR A 376 -2.41 -4.08 -8.57
C THR A 376 -3.86 -4.47 -8.91
N ARG A 377 -4.84 -3.80 -8.28
CA ARG A 377 -6.27 -4.03 -8.54
C ARG A 377 -6.71 -3.68 -9.96
N GLU A 378 -6.13 -2.64 -10.57
CA GLU A 378 -6.43 -2.27 -11.96
C GLU A 378 -5.95 -3.35 -12.93
N VAL A 379 -4.75 -3.89 -12.70
CA VAL A 379 -4.21 -5.01 -13.50
C VAL A 379 -5.07 -6.25 -13.37
N GLU A 380 -5.53 -6.60 -12.17
CA GLU A 380 -6.47 -7.71 -11.95
C GLU A 380 -7.79 -7.52 -12.73
N ARG A 381 -8.30 -6.27 -12.78
CA ARG A 381 -9.49 -5.94 -13.60
C ARG A 381 -9.21 -6.05 -15.09
N MET A 382 -8.03 -5.64 -15.57
CA MET A 382 -7.63 -5.83 -16.97
C MET A 382 -7.60 -7.31 -17.33
N PHE A 383 -6.99 -8.17 -16.52
CA PHE A 383 -6.97 -9.61 -16.76
C PHE A 383 -8.38 -10.19 -16.88
N LYS A 384 -9.28 -9.78 -15.97
CA LYS A 384 -10.70 -10.21 -16.03
C LYS A 384 -11.41 -9.69 -17.29
N ALA A 385 -11.18 -8.43 -17.69
CA ALA A 385 -11.77 -7.84 -18.89
C ALA A 385 -11.29 -8.49 -20.19
N PHE A 386 -10.05 -8.95 -20.23
CA PHE A 386 -9.45 -9.68 -21.35
C PHE A 386 -9.70 -11.19 -21.29
N PHE A 387 -10.48 -11.67 -20.32
CA PHE A 387 -10.73 -13.11 -20.10
C PHE A 387 -9.44 -13.93 -19.95
N ILE A 388 -8.38 -13.29 -19.44
CA ILE A 388 -7.13 -13.97 -19.14
C ILE A 388 -7.33 -14.75 -17.83
N LYS A 389 -6.98 -16.02 -17.87
CA LYS A 389 -6.95 -16.91 -16.71
C LYS A 389 -5.50 -17.11 -16.29
N PRO A 390 -5.05 -16.40 -15.25
CA PRO A 390 -3.63 -16.42 -14.87
C PRO A 390 -3.13 -17.80 -14.46
N GLU A 391 -4.03 -18.63 -13.92
CA GLU A 391 -3.74 -20.02 -13.55
C GLU A 391 -3.44 -20.95 -14.73
N GLU A 392 -3.81 -20.55 -15.97
CA GLU A 392 -3.57 -21.30 -17.20
C GLU A 392 -2.37 -20.76 -18.00
N LEU A 393 -1.71 -19.67 -17.53
CA LEU A 393 -0.56 -19.08 -18.22
C LEU A 393 0.73 -19.87 -17.96
N ASP A 394 1.51 -20.07 -19.01
CA ASP A 394 2.94 -20.38 -18.86
C ASP A 394 3.70 -19.12 -18.41
N GLU A 395 4.85 -19.30 -17.78
CA GLU A 395 5.72 -18.19 -17.38
C GLU A 395 6.42 -17.58 -18.60
N ASP A 396 6.61 -16.26 -18.59
CA ASP A 396 7.36 -15.49 -19.60
C ASP A 396 8.38 -14.60 -18.91
N GLU A 397 9.48 -14.29 -19.59
CA GLU A 397 10.57 -13.53 -19.01
C GLU A 397 10.38 -12.02 -19.22
N PHE A 398 10.96 -11.25 -18.31
CA PHE A 398 11.10 -9.80 -18.51
C PHE A 398 11.99 -9.49 -19.70
N ASP A 399 11.73 -8.37 -20.35
CA ASP A 399 12.57 -7.90 -21.45
C ASP A 399 13.90 -7.33 -20.93
N ASN A 400 14.93 -7.35 -21.76
CA ASN A 400 16.25 -6.81 -21.45
C ASN A 400 16.47 -5.47 -22.16
N PRO A 401 17.30 -4.55 -21.62
CA PRO A 401 18.21 -4.70 -20.47
C PRO A 401 17.65 -4.25 -19.13
N LEU A 402 16.41 -3.76 -19.03
CA LEU A 402 15.86 -3.13 -17.81
C LEU A 402 14.97 -4.09 -16.98
N GLY A 403 14.93 -5.38 -17.32
CA GLY A 403 14.03 -6.36 -16.71
C GLY A 403 14.64 -7.15 -15.54
N GLU A 404 15.91 -6.98 -15.24
CA GLU A 404 16.58 -7.78 -14.22
C GLU A 404 17.08 -6.89 -13.07
N GLY A 405 16.56 -7.16 -11.87
CA GLY A 405 17.02 -6.55 -10.62
C GLY A 405 17.64 -7.59 -9.70
N THR A 406 18.13 -7.13 -8.56
CA THR A 406 18.71 -7.99 -7.52
C THR A 406 17.74 -8.26 -6.38
N GLY A 407 18.07 -9.21 -5.51
CA GLY A 407 17.35 -9.43 -4.25
C GLY A 407 17.25 -8.14 -3.40
N ALA A 408 18.26 -7.27 -3.44
CA ALA A 408 18.22 -5.96 -2.79
C ALA A 408 17.10 -5.07 -3.37
N GLY A 409 16.92 -5.04 -4.69
CA GLY A 409 15.81 -4.31 -5.33
C GLY A 409 14.44 -4.90 -4.97
N VAL A 410 14.34 -6.23 -4.85
CA VAL A 410 13.09 -6.92 -4.49
C VAL A 410 12.60 -6.55 -3.10
N ILE A 411 13.48 -6.47 -2.10
CA ILE A 411 13.06 -6.18 -0.71
C ILE A 411 12.57 -4.74 -0.46
N PHE A 412 12.71 -3.81 -1.43
CA PHE A 412 12.14 -2.45 -1.36
C PHE A 412 10.64 -2.43 -1.03
N GLY A 413 9.93 -3.48 -1.37
CA GLY A 413 8.50 -3.60 -1.10
C GLY A 413 8.15 -3.72 0.38
N ALA A 414 9.07 -4.10 1.24
CA ALA A 414 8.87 -4.25 2.69
C ALA A 414 9.55 -3.13 3.47
N THR A 415 8.98 -2.73 4.61
CA THR A 415 9.63 -1.76 5.52
C THR A 415 10.95 -2.29 6.04
N GLY A 416 11.99 -1.48 5.99
CA GLY A 416 13.37 -1.84 6.29
C GLY A 416 14.15 -2.35 5.08
N GLY A 417 13.47 -2.67 3.96
CA GLY A 417 14.13 -3.22 2.78
C GLY A 417 15.00 -2.23 2.03
N VAL A 418 14.59 -0.97 1.94
CA VAL A 418 15.41 0.10 1.33
C VAL A 418 16.65 0.34 2.18
N MET A 419 16.49 0.45 3.50
CA MET A 419 17.60 0.60 4.44
C MET A 419 18.59 -0.55 4.34
N GLU A 420 18.10 -1.78 4.33
CA GLU A 420 18.96 -2.96 4.21
C GLU A 420 19.73 -2.97 2.88
N ALA A 421 19.07 -2.69 1.76
CA ALA A 421 19.69 -2.60 0.44
C ALA A 421 20.76 -1.49 0.39
N ALA A 422 20.47 -0.31 0.95
CA ALA A 422 21.38 0.82 1.02
C ALA A 422 22.63 0.49 1.87
N LEU A 423 22.45 -0.13 3.04
CA LEU A 423 23.56 -0.51 3.92
C LEU A 423 24.45 -1.57 3.28
N ARG A 424 23.87 -2.56 2.57
CA ARG A 424 24.63 -3.56 1.81
C ARG A 424 25.56 -2.89 0.81
N SER A 425 25.08 -1.96 0.02
CA SER A 425 25.87 -1.28 -1.02
C SER A 425 26.79 -0.20 -0.45
N ALA A 426 26.38 0.55 0.58
CA ALA A 426 27.23 1.53 1.26
C ALA A 426 28.47 0.85 1.90
N TYR A 427 28.30 -0.33 2.51
CA TYR A 427 29.43 -1.11 3.01
C TYR A 427 30.43 -1.43 1.91
N TYR A 428 29.95 -1.91 0.75
CA TYR A 428 30.82 -2.19 -0.41
C TYR A 428 31.52 -0.93 -0.93
N LEU A 429 30.79 0.18 -1.06
CA LEU A 429 31.36 1.44 -1.57
C LEU A 429 32.49 1.97 -0.67
N VAL A 430 32.42 1.71 0.64
CA VAL A 430 33.46 2.13 1.60
C VAL A 430 34.61 1.14 1.68
N THR A 431 34.34 -0.16 1.65
CA THR A 431 35.35 -1.21 1.94
C THR A 431 35.93 -1.90 0.71
N GLY A 432 35.23 -1.82 -0.44
CA GLY A 432 35.54 -2.60 -1.64
C GLY A 432 35.21 -4.11 -1.52
N ASN A 433 34.55 -4.54 -0.44
CA ASN A 433 34.17 -5.92 -0.20
C ASN A 433 32.68 -6.05 0.11
N ASN A 434 32.06 -7.13 -0.33
CA ASN A 434 30.67 -7.41 0.06
C ASN A 434 30.57 -7.76 1.54
N PRO A 435 29.55 -7.25 2.24
CA PRO A 435 29.20 -7.75 3.56
C PRO A 435 28.53 -9.14 3.44
N ASP A 436 28.31 -9.80 4.59
CA ASP A 436 27.29 -10.85 4.62
C ASP A 436 25.94 -10.20 4.22
N ALA A 437 25.27 -10.78 3.24
CA ALA A 437 23.99 -10.25 2.75
C ALA A 437 22.90 -10.16 3.84
N ASP A 438 23.03 -10.95 4.90
CA ASP A 438 22.12 -10.96 6.05
C ASP A 438 22.60 -10.14 7.26
N ALA A 439 23.72 -9.43 7.14
CA ALA A 439 24.30 -8.63 8.25
C ALA A 439 23.38 -7.51 8.77
N PHE A 440 22.45 -7.03 7.95
CA PHE A 440 21.63 -5.86 8.26
C PHE A 440 20.16 -6.19 8.58
N GLN A 441 19.84 -7.44 8.89
CA GLN A 441 18.46 -7.91 9.12
C GLN A 441 17.75 -7.27 10.33
N SER A 442 18.47 -6.63 11.26
CA SER A 442 17.89 -5.98 12.44
C SER A 442 16.92 -4.84 12.09
N VAL A 443 16.97 -4.32 10.86
CA VAL A 443 16.00 -3.32 10.37
C VAL A 443 14.69 -3.93 9.86
N ARG A 444 14.59 -5.27 9.72
CA ARG A 444 13.39 -5.98 9.26
C ARG A 444 12.32 -6.01 10.36
N GLY A 445 11.06 -6.23 9.98
CA GLY A 445 9.92 -6.46 10.89
C GLY A 445 8.77 -5.48 10.62
N LEU A 446 7.62 -5.71 11.25
CA LEU A 446 6.41 -4.91 11.09
C LEU A 446 6.22 -3.85 12.19
N GLU A 447 7.16 -3.72 13.13
CA GLU A 447 7.13 -2.67 14.15
C GLU A 447 7.13 -1.29 13.48
N GLY A 448 6.34 -0.38 14.05
CA GLY A 448 6.10 0.92 13.44
C GLY A 448 7.30 1.86 13.45
N TRP A 449 8.26 1.67 14.36
CA TRP A 449 9.52 2.40 14.48
C TRP A 449 10.58 1.45 15.04
N LYS A 450 11.67 1.28 14.30
CA LYS A 450 12.84 0.45 14.65
C LYS A 450 14.10 1.25 14.47
N GLU A 451 15.14 0.87 15.20
CA GLU A 451 16.46 1.48 15.15
C GLU A 451 17.57 0.42 15.23
N ALA A 452 18.67 0.71 14.59
CA ALA A 452 19.86 -0.14 14.60
C ALA A 452 21.12 0.71 14.43
N SER A 453 22.26 0.13 14.80
CA SER A 453 23.57 0.73 14.60
C SER A 453 24.49 -0.27 13.94
N PHE A 454 25.24 0.17 12.93
CA PHE A 454 26.16 -0.66 12.15
C PHE A 454 27.52 0.00 12.07
N ASP A 455 28.56 -0.82 11.96
CA ASP A 455 29.92 -0.35 11.66
C ASP A 455 30.15 -0.40 10.14
N LEU A 456 30.47 0.75 9.57
CA LEU A 456 30.94 0.89 8.20
C LEU A 456 32.44 1.24 8.21
N ASN A 457 33.29 0.20 8.31
CA ASN A 457 34.76 0.34 8.29
C ASN A 457 35.29 1.32 9.35
N GLY A 458 34.85 1.15 10.60
CA GLY A 458 35.26 1.98 11.74
C GLY A 458 34.41 3.23 11.95
N THR A 459 33.43 3.49 11.09
CA THR A 459 32.45 4.57 11.27
C THR A 459 31.11 3.98 11.68
N THR A 460 30.66 4.27 12.90
CA THR A 460 29.34 3.86 13.35
C THR A 460 28.26 4.67 12.65
N VAL A 461 27.31 4.01 12.02
CA VAL A 461 26.13 4.59 11.39
C VAL A 461 24.87 4.15 12.16
N ASN A 462 24.14 5.13 12.67
CA ASN A 462 22.86 4.93 13.37
C ASN A 462 21.71 5.12 12.39
N VAL A 463 20.83 4.15 12.31
CA VAL A 463 19.72 4.17 11.36
C VAL A 463 18.38 3.98 12.06
N ALA A 464 17.33 4.52 11.46
CA ALA A 464 15.97 4.25 11.88
C ALA A 464 15.08 3.89 10.68
N VAL A 465 14.07 3.07 10.93
CA VAL A 465 13.05 2.69 9.97
C VAL A 465 11.69 2.96 10.60
N ALA A 466 10.85 3.75 9.92
CA ALA A 466 9.48 4.00 10.36
C ALA A 466 8.46 3.67 9.27
N SER A 467 7.36 3.05 9.67
CA SER A 467 6.23 2.76 8.79
C SER A 467 4.91 3.19 9.42
N GLY A 468 4.02 3.78 8.58
CA GLY A 468 2.83 4.49 9.03
C GLY A 468 3.13 5.92 9.46
N LEU A 469 2.36 6.89 8.97
CA LEU A 469 2.65 8.33 9.18
C LEU A 469 2.48 8.77 10.63
N GLY A 470 1.64 8.10 11.43
CA GLY A 470 1.56 8.35 12.87
C GLY A 470 2.87 8.03 13.60
N ASN A 471 3.54 6.92 13.25
CA ASN A 471 4.86 6.56 13.76
C ASN A 471 5.93 7.52 13.26
N THR A 472 5.87 7.86 11.96
CA THR A 472 6.75 8.85 11.33
C THR A 472 6.68 10.19 12.02
N ARG A 473 5.48 10.68 12.36
CA ARG A 473 5.30 11.93 13.11
C ARG A 473 5.99 11.88 14.47
N ARG A 474 5.91 10.74 15.18
CA ARG A 474 6.60 10.57 16.48
C ARG A 474 8.11 10.59 16.31
N LEU A 475 8.64 9.86 15.32
CA LEU A 475 10.06 9.80 15.01
C LEU A 475 10.62 11.20 14.66
N VAL A 476 10.00 11.91 13.70
CA VAL A 476 10.46 13.25 13.26
C VAL A 476 10.43 14.25 14.43
N ASN A 477 9.39 14.19 15.27
CA ASN A 477 9.32 15.04 16.46
C ASN A 477 10.43 14.73 17.48
N ALA A 478 10.78 13.45 17.68
CA ALA A 478 11.88 13.05 18.58
C ALA A 478 13.25 13.53 18.03
N ILE A 479 13.48 13.42 16.72
CA ILE A 479 14.69 13.96 16.06
C ILE A 479 14.76 15.49 16.26
N LYS A 480 13.69 16.23 15.98
CA LYS A 480 13.63 17.70 16.13
C LYS A 480 13.89 18.18 17.54
N LYS A 481 13.50 17.40 18.54
CA LYS A 481 13.76 17.71 19.96
C LYS A 481 15.16 17.30 20.43
N GLY A 482 15.93 16.60 19.59
CA GLY A 482 17.23 16.03 19.97
C GLY A 482 17.13 14.88 20.96
N GLU A 483 15.97 14.21 21.04
CA GLU A 483 15.76 13.03 21.91
C GLU A 483 16.44 11.78 21.33
N VAL A 484 16.59 11.72 19.99
CA VAL A 484 17.25 10.65 19.24
C VAL A 484 18.09 11.23 18.11
N HIS A 485 19.14 10.51 17.73
CA HIS A 485 20.06 10.90 16.65
C HIS A 485 20.31 9.72 15.71
N TYR A 486 20.04 9.94 14.43
CA TYR A 486 20.30 8.97 13.36
C TYR A 486 21.07 9.63 12.24
N ASP A 487 21.74 8.83 11.44
CA ASP A 487 22.45 9.27 10.24
C ASP A 487 21.59 9.08 8.99
N PHE A 488 20.87 7.97 8.92
CA PHE A 488 20.01 7.64 7.79
C PHE A 488 18.67 7.07 8.26
N VAL A 489 17.57 7.52 7.66
CA VAL A 489 16.21 7.15 8.09
C VAL A 489 15.37 6.74 6.90
N GLU A 490 14.85 5.51 6.92
CA GLU A 490 13.84 5.04 5.98
C GLU A 490 12.44 5.35 6.51
N ILE A 491 11.59 5.91 5.63
CA ILE A 491 10.18 6.14 5.97
C ILE A 491 9.25 5.61 4.88
N MET A 492 8.31 4.79 5.30
CA MET A 492 7.20 4.29 4.48
C MET A 492 5.85 4.77 5.04
N SER A 493 5.01 5.39 4.19
CA SER A 493 3.68 5.86 4.61
C SER A 493 2.73 4.72 5.00
N CYS A 494 2.86 3.57 4.38
CA CYS A 494 2.01 2.41 4.65
C CYS A 494 2.61 1.58 5.79
N PRO A 495 1.80 1.17 6.80
CA PRO A 495 2.27 0.22 7.82
C PRO A 495 2.79 -1.07 7.19
N GLY A 496 4.03 -1.45 7.49
CA GLY A 496 4.69 -2.62 6.92
C GLY A 496 5.33 -2.43 5.54
N GLY A 497 5.18 -1.25 4.91
CA GLY A 497 5.76 -0.93 3.59
C GLY A 497 4.78 -1.09 2.42
N CYS A 498 5.31 -1.14 1.21
CA CYS A 498 4.53 -1.19 -0.04
C CYS A 498 3.72 -2.48 -0.21
N ILE A 499 4.09 -3.59 0.44
CA ILE A 499 3.29 -4.82 0.52
C ILE A 499 1.89 -4.60 1.10
N ASN A 500 1.70 -3.53 1.87
CA ASN A 500 0.45 -3.07 2.45
C ASN A 500 -0.03 -1.76 1.80
N GLY A 501 0.41 -1.49 0.59
CA GLY A 501 0.08 -0.27 -0.16
C GLY A 501 -1.41 -0.13 -0.46
N GLY A 502 -1.87 1.12 -0.59
CA GLY A 502 -3.27 1.45 -0.85
C GLY A 502 -3.81 0.95 -2.20
N GLY A 503 -2.94 0.50 -3.13
CA GLY A 503 -3.28 -0.08 -4.43
C GLY A 503 -3.28 -1.61 -4.48
N GLN A 504 -2.91 -2.29 -3.38
CA GLN A 504 -2.95 -3.75 -3.28
C GLN A 504 -4.38 -4.29 -3.19
N PRO A 505 -4.61 -5.59 -3.48
CA PRO A 505 -5.89 -6.25 -3.25
C PRO A 505 -6.44 -5.99 -1.85
N TYR A 506 -7.77 -5.94 -1.75
CA TYR A 506 -8.44 -5.67 -0.48
C TYR A 506 -8.22 -6.83 0.49
N LYS A 507 -7.67 -6.54 1.65
CA LYS A 507 -7.34 -7.53 2.68
C LYS A 507 -8.29 -7.47 3.85
N GLU A 508 -8.46 -8.59 4.53
CA GLU A 508 -9.33 -8.70 5.69
C GLU A 508 -8.54 -8.71 7.02
N ASP A 509 -7.24 -9.09 7.03
CA ASP A 509 -6.45 -9.18 8.26
C ASP A 509 -4.94 -8.87 8.09
N ALA A 510 -4.23 -8.80 9.24
CA ALA A 510 -2.80 -8.52 9.30
C ALA A 510 -1.91 -9.72 8.89
N VAL A 511 -2.46 -10.93 8.85
CA VAL A 511 -1.70 -12.16 8.51
C VAL A 511 -1.21 -12.08 7.07
N MET A 512 -2.05 -11.58 6.16
CA MET A 512 -1.70 -11.41 4.75
C MET A 512 -0.50 -10.46 4.53
N VAL A 513 -0.34 -9.44 5.37
CA VAL A 513 0.81 -8.52 5.27
C VAL A 513 2.11 -9.25 5.59
N GLU A 514 2.08 -10.10 6.62
CA GLU A 514 3.23 -10.92 7.01
C GLU A 514 3.58 -11.96 5.93
N GLU A 515 2.57 -12.60 5.34
CA GLU A 515 2.76 -13.53 4.22
C GLU A 515 3.41 -12.83 3.01
N ARG A 516 2.91 -11.65 2.63
CA ARG A 516 3.51 -10.85 1.55
C ARG A 516 4.95 -10.47 1.85
N ARG A 517 5.27 -10.14 3.12
CA ARG A 517 6.63 -9.85 3.57
C ARG A 517 7.55 -11.06 3.40
N HIS A 518 7.09 -12.25 3.81
CA HIS A 518 7.85 -13.49 3.67
C HIS A 518 8.15 -13.83 2.21
N VAL A 519 7.25 -13.52 1.28
CA VAL A 519 7.51 -13.70 -0.16
C VAL A 519 8.71 -12.88 -0.60
N LEU A 520 8.78 -11.56 -0.29
CA LEU A 520 9.88 -10.70 -0.73
C LEU A 520 11.23 -11.15 -0.16
N TYR A 521 11.30 -11.37 1.14
CA TYR A 521 12.55 -11.83 1.75
C TYR A 521 12.94 -13.26 1.32
N GLY A 522 11.94 -14.09 0.99
CA GLY A 522 12.18 -15.40 0.41
C GLY A 522 12.76 -15.35 -1.00
N LEU A 523 12.36 -14.36 -1.81
CA LEU A 523 12.91 -14.09 -3.13
C LEU A 523 14.36 -13.60 -3.02
N ASP A 524 14.63 -12.56 -2.20
CA ASP A 524 16.01 -12.09 -1.94
C ASP A 524 16.94 -13.22 -1.52
N LYS A 525 16.48 -14.07 -0.60
CA LYS A 525 17.32 -15.18 -0.10
C LYS A 525 17.68 -16.22 -1.16
N ARG A 526 16.81 -16.40 -2.16
CA ARG A 526 17.03 -17.37 -3.26
C ARG A 526 17.72 -16.77 -4.47
N ASP A 527 17.83 -15.44 -4.52
CA ASP A 527 18.49 -14.74 -5.61
C ASP A 527 20.01 -14.96 -5.56
N ASN A 528 20.60 -15.15 -6.73
CA ASN A 528 22.06 -15.23 -6.89
C ASN A 528 22.70 -13.84 -6.77
N LEU A 529 21.98 -12.78 -7.16
CA LEU A 529 22.41 -11.38 -7.08
C LEU A 529 21.68 -10.70 -5.93
N ARG A 530 22.36 -10.55 -4.80
CA ARG A 530 21.76 -9.96 -3.57
C ARG A 530 22.19 -8.52 -3.28
N PHE A 531 22.99 -7.92 -4.14
CA PHE A 531 23.57 -6.58 -3.95
C PHE A 531 23.31 -5.71 -5.17
N SER A 532 22.76 -4.53 -4.98
CA SER A 532 22.43 -3.60 -6.07
C SER A 532 23.64 -3.19 -6.91
N HIS A 533 24.82 -3.02 -6.29
CA HIS A 533 26.08 -2.71 -6.97
C HIS A 533 26.65 -3.86 -7.81
N GLU A 534 26.10 -5.08 -7.72
CA GLU A 534 26.48 -6.22 -8.54
C GLU A 534 25.62 -6.37 -9.80
N ASN A 535 24.47 -5.69 -9.88
CA ASN A 535 23.58 -5.77 -11.03
C ASN A 535 24.34 -5.42 -12.33
N PRO A 536 24.47 -6.36 -13.27
CA PRO A 536 25.26 -6.16 -14.49
C PRO A 536 24.63 -5.10 -15.40
N TRP A 537 23.30 -5.00 -15.43
CA TRP A 537 22.59 -4.03 -16.27
C TRP A 537 22.69 -2.61 -15.71
N VAL A 538 22.72 -2.46 -14.39
CA VAL A 538 23.00 -1.18 -13.73
C VAL A 538 24.41 -0.71 -14.06
N LYS A 539 25.42 -1.60 -13.97
CA LYS A 539 26.81 -1.30 -14.35
C LYS A 539 26.89 -0.87 -15.81
N GLN A 540 26.26 -1.65 -16.70
CA GLN A 540 26.23 -1.31 -18.14
C GLN A 540 25.60 0.06 -18.40
N CYS A 541 24.49 0.37 -17.73
CA CYS A 541 23.81 1.64 -17.87
C CYS A 541 24.70 2.82 -17.43
N TYR A 542 25.48 2.66 -16.35
CA TYR A 542 26.49 3.65 -15.97
C TYR A 542 27.62 3.75 -17.00
N GLU A 543 28.19 2.66 -17.42
CA GLU A 543 29.31 2.64 -18.39
C GLU A 543 28.93 3.25 -19.74
N GLU A 544 27.73 2.96 -20.23
CA GLU A 544 27.29 3.40 -21.55
C GLU A 544 26.70 4.83 -21.54
N TYR A 545 26.08 5.27 -20.43
CA TYR A 545 25.25 6.47 -20.45
C TYR A 545 25.53 7.48 -19.35
N PHE A 546 25.54 7.06 -18.08
CA PHE A 546 25.68 7.99 -16.95
C PHE A 546 27.13 8.21 -16.49
N GLY A 547 28.04 7.32 -16.81
CA GLY A 547 29.44 7.32 -16.38
C GLY A 547 29.63 6.74 -14.98
N LYS A 548 29.10 7.39 -13.96
CA LYS A 548 29.16 6.94 -12.54
C LYS A 548 28.02 7.53 -11.73
N PRO A 549 27.72 6.97 -10.56
CA PRO A 549 26.78 7.60 -9.62
C PRO A 549 27.17 9.06 -9.31
N LEU A 550 26.18 9.90 -9.09
CA LEU A 550 26.30 11.34 -8.84
C LEU A 550 27.07 12.13 -9.94
N SER A 551 27.21 11.59 -11.14
CA SER A 551 27.75 12.34 -12.27
C SER A 551 26.80 13.49 -12.64
N HIS A 552 27.31 14.48 -13.39
CA HIS A 552 26.47 15.59 -13.88
C HIS A 552 25.22 15.09 -14.62
N ARG A 553 25.38 14.11 -15.51
CA ARG A 553 24.26 13.50 -16.27
C ARG A 553 23.29 12.72 -15.38
N ALA A 554 23.81 12.02 -14.36
CA ALA A 554 22.97 11.36 -13.37
C ALA A 554 22.13 12.39 -12.57
N HIS A 555 22.74 13.47 -12.12
CA HIS A 555 22.01 14.55 -11.43
C HIS A 555 20.92 15.21 -12.28
N GLU A 556 21.16 15.39 -13.59
CA GLU A 556 20.16 15.99 -14.48
C GLU A 556 18.94 15.09 -14.71
N ILE A 557 19.13 13.78 -14.73
CA ILE A 557 18.11 12.80 -15.16
C ILE A 557 17.53 12.03 -13.98
N LEU A 558 18.35 11.62 -13.02
CA LEU A 558 17.98 10.70 -11.93
C LEU A 558 17.68 11.39 -10.59
N HIS A 559 17.90 12.70 -10.48
CA HIS A 559 17.63 13.46 -9.27
C HIS A 559 16.51 14.49 -9.48
N VAL A 560 15.83 14.85 -8.39
CA VAL A 560 14.85 15.95 -8.39
C VAL A 560 15.60 17.29 -8.33
N LYS A 561 15.08 18.27 -9.07
CA LYS A 561 15.65 19.63 -9.15
C LYS A 561 15.22 20.50 -7.98
#